data_e07406acd257859dfb82f62c2a159f63
#
_entry.id   e07406acd257859dfb82f62c2a159f63
#
_cell.length_a   1.000
_cell.length_b   1.000
_cell.length_c   1.000
_cell.angle_alpha   90.00
_cell.angle_beta   90.00
_cell.angle_gamma   90.00
#
_symmetry.space_group_name_H-M   'P 1'
#
loop_
_entity.id
_entity.type
_entity.pdbx_description
1 polymer ?
#
loop_
_entity_poly.entity_id
_entity_poly.type
_entity_poly.pdbx_seq_one_letter_code
_entity_poly.pdbx_strand_id
1 'polypeptide(L)'
;MRRREFILVPAKALSGLMLSSFLGELIPAAAQDTVKVPLRFFTAAEAQVVQAACERIFPSDENGPGASEAGVIIYIDRQLAGPYGKDKYRYTKGPWMESVPEHGYQGKENPQQIYRSGIGLLGNDFTAVLPDQQDLRLERIQDSHFFLLLRAHTIEGMFCDPLHGGNLGMVGWKMIGFPGPRMSYRYEIDKYYGKAFSPAPKSLEQILRHPVKAVEDEDA
;
A
#
# COMPACT_ATOMS: atom_id res chain seq x y z
N MET A 1 1.29 -17.99 9.45
CA MET A 1 0.33 -17.95 8.32
C MET A 1 0.99 -17.27 7.14
N ARG A 2 0.99 -17.86 5.98
CA ARG A 2 1.61 -17.23 4.79
C ARG A 2 0.66 -16.16 4.25
N ARG A 3 1.16 -15.01 3.83
CA ARG A 3 0.39 -13.87 3.24
C ARG A 3 -0.62 -14.28 2.14
N ARG A 4 -0.49 -15.48 1.58
CA ARG A 4 -1.40 -16.06 0.57
C ARG A 4 -2.64 -16.73 1.15
N GLU A 5 -2.68 -17.05 2.43
CA GLU A 5 -3.78 -17.83 3.03
C GLU A 5 -4.91 -16.96 3.59
N PHE A 6 -4.66 -15.68 3.82
CA PHE A 6 -5.66 -14.73 4.29
C PHE A 6 -6.84 -14.49 3.30
N ILE A 7 -6.69 -14.91 2.07
CA ILE A 7 -7.71 -14.69 1.02
C ILE A 7 -8.63 -15.92 0.81
N LEU A 8 -8.36 -17.08 1.41
CA LEU A 8 -8.99 -18.35 0.97
C LEU A 8 -9.40 -19.33 2.08
N VAL A 9 -9.55 -18.95 3.35
CA VAL A 9 -9.96 -19.92 4.38
C VAL A 9 -11.32 -19.58 4.97
N PRO A 10 -12.38 -20.41 4.76
CA PRO A 10 -13.59 -20.35 5.54
C PRO A 10 -13.32 -20.84 6.97
N ALA A 11 -13.79 -20.08 7.95
CA ALA A 11 -13.69 -20.36 9.37
C ALA A 11 -14.13 -21.76 9.74
N LYS A 12 -13.26 -22.56 10.32
CA LYS A 12 -13.62 -23.71 11.16
C LYS A 12 -13.15 -23.44 12.57
N ALA A 13 -14.16 -23.34 13.46
CA ALA A 13 -14.02 -23.19 14.88
C ALA A 13 -13.18 -24.30 15.51
N LEU A 14 -12.31 -23.96 16.44
CA LEU A 14 -11.89 -24.86 17.52
C LEU A 14 -11.85 -24.10 18.84
N SER A 15 -12.76 -24.53 19.70
CA SER A 15 -12.87 -24.15 21.09
C SER A 15 -11.68 -24.68 21.89
N GLY A 16 -11.09 -23.85 22.74
CA GLY A 16 -10.11 -24.27 23.73
C GLY A 16 -10.00 -23.22 24.82
N LEU A 17 -10.79 -23.41 25.90
CA LEU A 17 -10.62 -22.66 27.15
C LEU A 17 -9.27 -22.97 27.79
N MET A 18 -8.44 -21.94 27.99
CA MET A 18 -7.48 -21.93 29.10
C MET A 18 -7.54 -20.56 29.78
N LEU A 19 -8.09 -20.59 30.98
CA LEU A 19 -7.96 -19.54 31.98
C LEU A 19 -6.51 -19.50 32.45
N SER A 20 -5.79 -18.42 32.23
CA SER A 20 -4.66 -18.06 33.09
C SER A 20 -4.70 -16.56 33.36
N SER A 21 -4.94 -16.26 34.63
CA SER A 21 -4.87 -14.94 35.22
C SER A 21 -3.44 -14.41 35.12
N PHE A 22 -3.22 -13.41 34.29
CA PHE A 22 -2.08 -12.53 34.41
C PHE A 22 -2.57 -11.09 34.41
N LEU A 23 -2.24 -10.38 35.47
CA LEU A 23 -2.39 -8.94 35.57
C LEU A 23 -1.67 -8.32 34.38
N GLY A 24 -2.44 -7.81 33.42
CA GLY A 24 -1.92 -7.09 32.28
C GLY A 24 -1.40 -5.72 32.71
N GLU A 25 -0.12 -5.52 32.63
CA GLU A 25 0.42 -4.19 32.45
C GLU A 25 -0.28 -3.56 31.22
N LEU A 26 -0.94 -2.43 31.47
CA LEU A 26 -1.43 -1.54 30.41
C LEU A 26 -0.21 -1.10 29.59
N ILE A 27 0.04 -1.80 28.49
CA ILE A 27 0.95 -1.28 27.45
C ILE A 27 0.25 -0.03 26.94
N PRO A 28 0.84 1.17 27.12
CA PRO A 28 0.27 2.36 26.51
C PRO A 28 0.21 2.10 25.00
N ALA A 29 -0.98 2.30 24.42
CA ALA A 29 -1.14 2.28 22.96
C ALA A 29 0.01 3.12 22.37
N ALA A 30 0.91 2.46 21.66
CA ALA A 30 2.03 3.14 21.01
C ALA A 30 1.42 4.32 20.25
N ALA A 31 1.87 5.52 20.61
CA ALA A 31 1.43 6.74 19.93
C ALA A 31 1.67 6.52 18.44
N GLN A 32 0.59 6.37 17.70
CA GLN A 32 0.67 6.28 16.25
C GLN A 32 1.34 7.56 15.80
N ASP A 33 2.55 7.47 15.31
CA ASP A 33 3.29 8.62 14.80
C ASP A 33 2.41 9.28 13.73
N THR A 34 1.83 10.42 14.11
CA THR A 34 0.97 11.19 13.22
C THR A 34 1.79 11.56 12.00
N VAL A 35 1.26 11.23 10.84
CA VAL A 35 1.86 11.55 9.54
C VAL A 35 2.22 13.04 9.53
N LYS A 36 3.51 13.38 9.64
CA LYS A 36 4.01 14.77 9.69
C LYS A 36 3.95 15.48 8.34
N VAL A 37 3.53 14.77 7.28
CA VAL A 37 3.42 15.29 5.91
C VAL A 37 2.05 15.93 5.74
N PRO A 38 1.95 17.17 5.24
CA PRO A 38 0.66 17.81 4.98
C PRO A 38 -0.17 17.00 3.99
N LEU A 39 -1.38 16.62 4.41
CA LEU A 39 -2.37 15.96 3.56
C LEU A 39 -2.94 16.96 2.55
N ARG A 40 -3.28 16.48 1.36
CA ARG A 40 -3.78 17.29 0.24
C ARG A 40 -5.24 16.98 -0.11
N PHE A 41 -5.69 15.78 0.19
CA PHE A 41 -7.03 15.28 -0.12
C PHE A 41 -7.82 14.90 1.13
N PHE A 42 -7.24 14.05 1.99
CA PHE A 42 -7.90 13.57 3.19
C PHE A 42 -7.92 14.60 4.31
N THR A 43 -8.98 14.60 5.09
CA THR A 43 -8.96 15.14 6.45
C THR A 43 -8.11 14.22 7.35
N ALA A 44 -7.67 14.72 8.50
CA ALA A 44 -6.90 13.91 9.44
C ALA A 44 -7.67 12.65 9.88
N ALA A 45 -8.97 12.78 10.14
CA ALA A 45 -9.81 11.64 10.54
C ALA A 45 -9.93 10.58 9.43
N GLU A 46 -10.17 11.00 8.20
CA GLU A 46 -10.23 10.07 7.06
C GLU A 46 -8.90 9.38 6.80
N ALA A 47 -7.79 10.11 6.92
CA ALA A 47 -6.47 9.53 6.77
C ALA A 47 -6.19 8.44 7.81
N GLN A 48 -6.62 8.62 9.06
CA GLN A 48 -6.50 7.60 10.11
C GLN A 48 -7.29 6.34 9.77
N VAL A 49 -8.53 6.47 9.27
CA VAL A 49 -9.36 5.33 8.85
C VAL A 49 -8.70 4.59 7.69
N VAL A 50 -8.26 5.31 6.64
CA VAL A 50 -7.61 4.71 5.47
C VAL A 50 -6.28 4.06 5.86
N GLN A 51 -5.47 4.72 6.70
CA GLN A 51 -4.21 4.15 7.18
C GLN A 51 -4.44 2.86 7.97
N ALA A 52 -5.42 2.83 8.88
CA ALA A 52 -5.77 1.63 9.61
C ALA A 52 -6.24 0.50 8.67
N ALA A 53 -7.05 0.82 7.66
CA ALA A 53 -7.50 -0.15 6.68
C ALA A 53 -6.33 -0.70 5.81
N CYS A 54 -5.41 0.15 5.38
CA CYS A 54 -4.20 -0.27 4.67
C CYS A 54 -3.33 -1.20 5.53
N GLU A 55 -3.19 -0.90 6.82
CA GLU A 55 -2.45 -1.74 7.78
C GLU A 55 -3.09 -3.13 7.96
N ARG A 56 -4.43 -3.23 7.85
CA ARG A 56 -5.09 -4.55 7.85
C ARG A 56 -4.85 -5.32 6.56
N ILE A 57 -4.78 -4.63 5.41
CA ILE A 57 -4.52 -5.25 4.10
C ILE A 57 -3.05 -5.69 3.97
N PHE A 58 -2.12 -4.90 4.50
CA PHE A 58 -0.70 -5.17 4.45
C PHE A 58 -0.06 -4.87 5.81
N PRO A 59 -0.21 -5.80 6.78
CA PRO A 59 0.27 -5.61 8.13
C PRO A 59 1.79 -5.73 8.24
N SER A 60 2.36 -5.09 9.26
CA SER A 60 3.71 -5.38 9.73
C SER A 60 3.74 -6.79 10.33
N ASP A 61 4.71 -7.61 9.93
CA ASP A 61 4.90 -8.98 10.40
C ASP A 61 6.38 -9.37 10.40
N GLU A 62 6.67 -10.66 10.66
CA GLU A 62 8.04 -11.21 10.65
C GLU A 62 8.79 -11.05 9.32
N ASN A 63 8.07 -10.83 8.21
CA ASN A 63 8.65 -10.65 6.88
C ASN A 63 9.02 -9.19 6.60
N GLY A 64 8.53 -8.24 7.39
CA GLY A 64 8.92 -6.85 7.29
C GLY A 64 7.83 -5.84 7.62
N PRO A 65 8.13 -4.56 7.38
CA PRO A 65 7.25 -3.42 7.66
C PRO A 65 5.92 -3.47 6.93
N GLY A 66 4.88 -2.93 7.59
CA GLY A 66 3.53 -2.82 7.03
C GLY A 66 3.27 -1.51 6.27
N ALA A 67 1.99 -1.33 5.89
CA ALA A 67 1.55 -0.20 5.10
C ALA A 67 1.75 1.16 5.83
N SER A 68 1.61 1.17 7.16
CA SER A 68 1.83 2.39 7.96
C SER A 68 3.27 2.85 7.90
N GLU A 69 4.22 1.95 8.10
CA GLU A 69 5.65 2.24 8.08
C GLU A 69 6.15 2.61 6.68
N ALA A 70 5.57 2.00 5.66
CA ALA A 70 5.85 2.34 4.26
C ALA A 70 5.25 3.71 3.84
N GLY A 71 4.42 4.33 4.69
CA GLY A 71 3.78 5.61 4.38
C GLY A 71 2.75 5.54 3.26
N VAL A 72 2.07 4.41 3.10
CA VAL A 72 1.09 4.17 2.02
C VAL A 72 0.01 5.25 1.98
N ILE A 73 -0.42 5.77 3.14
CA ILE A 73 -1.41 6.84 3.21
C ILE A 73 -0.97 8.11 2.46
N ILE A 74 0.33 8.43 2.46
CA ILE A 74 0.87 9.59 1.76
C ILE A 74 0.78 9.38 0.24
N TYR A 75 1.08 8.16 -0.23
CA TYR A 75 0.90 7.79 -1.64
C TYR A 75 -0.55 7.97 -2.07
N ILE A 76 -1.49 7.38 -1.33
CA ILE A 76 -2.93 7.45 -1.67
C ILE A 76 -3.42 8.89 -1.67
N ASP A 77 -3.06 9.68 -0.65
CA ASP A 77 -3.45 11.08 -0.53
C ASP A 77 -2.98 11.90 -1.75
N ARG A 78 -1.74 11.69 -2.19
CA ARG A 78 -1.18 12.38 -3.36
C ARG A 78 -1.83 11.96 -4.67
N GLN A 79 -2.09 10.65 -4.85
CA GLN A 79 -2.79 10.14 -6.04
C GLN A 79 -4.21 10.73 -6.13
N LEU A 80 -4.94 10.72 -5.01
CA LEU A 80 -6.31 11.25 -4.98
C LEU A 80 -6.35 12.78 -5.13
N ALA A 81 -5.37 13.52 -4.63
CA ALA A 81 -5.29 14.96 -4.82
C ALA A 81 -5.00 15.36 -6.27
N GLY A 82 -4.39 14.45 -7.03
CA GLY A 82 -3.93 14.67 -8.40
C GLY A 82 -5.02 14.53 -9.48
N PRO A 83 -4.59 14.57 -10.74
CA PRO A 83 -5.48 14.38 -11.90
C PRO A 83 -6.17 13.01 -11.91
N TYR A 84 -5.49 11.97 -11.43
CA TYR A 84 -6.02 10.63 -11.29
C TYR A 84 -7.27 10.59 -10.39
N GLY A 85 -7.19 11.18 -9.19
CA GLY A 85 -8.32 11.19 -8.26
C GLY A 85 -9.57 11.87 -8.82
N LYS A 86 -9.40 12.79 -9.77
CA LYS A 86 -10.47 13.54 -10.46
C LYS A 86 -10.91 12.92 -11.78
N ASP A 87 -10.38 11.75 -12.16
CA ASP A 87 -10.62 11.12 -13.46
C ASP A 87 -10.36 12.02 -14.67
N LYS A 88 -9.36 12.90 -14.58
CA LYS A 88 -9.11 13.91 -15.62
C LYS A 88 -8.87 13.30 -17.00
N TYR A 89 -8.35 12.11 -17.07
CA TYR A 89 -7.95 11.44 -18.32
C TYR A 89 -8.84 10.26 -18.69
N ARG A 90 -9.79 9.86 -17.82
CA ARG A 90 -10.74 8.80 -18.11
C ARG A 90 -11.92 9.39 -18.88
N TYR A 91 -12.46 8.65 -19.85
CA TYR A 91 -13.71 9.00 -20.49
C TYR A 91 -14.86 8.78 -19.50
N THR A 92 -15.57 9.87 -19.16
CA THR A 92 -16.60 9.89 -18.10
C THR A 92 -17.98 10.32 -18.58
N LYS A 93 -18.26 10.17 -19.87
CA LYS A 93 -19.59 10.47 -20.43
C LYS A 93 -20.40 9.18 -20.58
N GLY A 94 -21.69 9.24 -20.15
CA GLY A 94 -22.62 8.14 -20.38
C GLY A 94 -22.97 7.94 -21.87
N PRO A 95 -23.76 6.89 -22.19
CA PRO A 95 -24.46 6.01 -21.25
C PRO A 95 -23.51 5.07 -20.49
N TRP A 96 -23.83 4.81 -19.19
CA TRP A 96 -23.11 3.90 -18.34
C TRP A 96 -23.71 2.50 -18.48
N MET A 97 -22.95 1.58 -19.01
CA MET A 97 -23.38 0.21 -19.25
C MET A 97 -22.53 -0.76 -18.41
N GLU A 98 -23.10 -1.91 -18.08
CA GLU A 98 -22.33 -3.01 -17.53
C GLU A 98 -21.25 -3.41 -18.53
N SER A 99 -20.09 -3.73 -18.02
CA SER A 99 -18.93 -4.08 -18.80
C SER A 99 -18.33 -5.39 -18.30
N VAL A 100 -17.56 -6.05 -19.14
CA VAL A 100 -16.79 -7.24 -18.74
C VAL A 100 -15.62 -6.80 -17.86
N PRO A 101 -15.15 -7.66 -16.91
CA PRO A 101 -14.10 -7.32 -15.97
C PRO A 101 -12.80 -6.82 -16.63
N GLU A 102 -12.49 -7.32 -17.84
CA GLU A 102 -11.30 -6.98 -18.61
C GLU A 102 -11.24 -5.50 -19.04
N HIS A 103 -12.39 -4.84 -19.10
CA HIS A 103 -12.47 -3.41 -19.42
C HIS A 103 -12.17 -2.51 -18.20
N GLY A 104 -12.02 -3.10 -17.01
CA GLY A 104 -11.83 -2.36 -15.77
C GLY A 104 -13.07 -1.58 -15.34
N TYR A 105 -12.88 -0.63 -14.44
CA TYR A 105 -13.97 0.15 -13.88
C TYR A 105 -14.57 1.11 -14.91
N GLN A 106 -15.87 0.94 -15.19
CA GLN A 106 -16.66 1.76 -16.13
C GLN A 106 -17.77 2.59 -15.42
N GLY A 107 -17.71 2.71 -14.10
CA GLY A 107 -18.72 3.44 -13.32
C GLY A 107 -18.59 4.96 -13.42
N LYS A 108 -19.56 5.65 -12.81
CA LYS A 108 -19.69 7.12 -12.83
C LYS A 108 -18.75 7.82 -11.86
N GLU A 109 -18.46 7.17 -10.73
CA GLU A 109 -17.69 7.76 -9.65
C GLU A 109 -16.22 7.84 -10.00
N ASN A 110 -15.60 8.96 -9.68
CA ASN A 110 -14.15 9.08 -9.74
C ASN A 110 -13.50 8.50 -8.47
N PRO A 111 -12.18 8.25 -8.45
CA PRO A 111 -11.50 7.71 -7.28
C PRO A 111 -11.71 8.49 -5.99
N GLN A 112 -11.82 9.83 -6.05
CA GLN A 112 -12.11 10.65 -4.87
C GLN A 112 -13.50 10.32 -4.29
N GLN A 113 -14.51 10.18 -5.14
CA GLN A 113 -15.88 9.84 -4.73
C GLN A 113 -15.96 8.42 -4.17
N ILE A 114 -15.30 7.46 -4.82
CA ILE A 114 -15.20 6.07 -4.33
C ILE A 114 -14.60 6.03 -2.92
N TYR A 115 -13.54 6.79 -2.66
CA TYR A 115 -12.95 6.84 -1.31
C TYR A 115 -13.87 7.52 -0.29
N ARG A 116 -14.55 8.62 -0.64
CA ARG A 116 -15.46 9.30 0.28
C ARG A 116 -16.64 8.42 0.68
N SER A 117 -17.28 7.75 -0.28
CA SER A 117 -18.36 6.80 -0.01
C SER A 117 -17.86 5.57 0.75
N GLY A 118 -16.69 5.02 0.35
CA GLY A 118 -16.11 3.83 0.92
C GLY A 118 -15.66 3.97 2.37
N ILE A 119 -15.07 5.11 2.76
CA ILE A 119 -14.73 5.40 4.16
C ILE A 119 -15.99 5.30 5.06
N GLY A 120 -17.14 5.78 4.57
CA GLY A 120 -18.41 5.66 5.28
C GLY A 120 -18.86 4.22 5.51
N LEU A 121 -18.51 3.27 4.63
CA LEU A 121 -18.85 1.85 4.78
C LEU A 121 -18.08 1.18 5.91
N LEU A 122 -16.91 1.68 6.28
CA LEU A 122 -16.11 1.15 7.38
C LEU A 122 -16.66 1.53 8.77
N GLY A 123 -17.45 2.62 8.84
CA GLY A 123 -18.01 3.15 10.08
C GLY A 123 -17.08 4.15 10.78
N ASN A 124 -17.71 5.08 11.50
CA ASN A 124 -17.00 6.19 12.16
C ASN A 124 -16.07 5.74 13.31
N ASP A 125 -16.26 4.53 13.82
CA ASP A 125 -15.51 3.92 14.91
C ASP A 125 -14.45 2.91 14.44
N PHE A 126 -14.17 2.85 13.13
CA PHE A 126 -13.27 1.85 12.54
C PHE A 126 -11.90 1.80 13.22
N THR A 127 -11.34 2.95 13.57
CA THR A 127 -10.02 3.04 14.24
C THR A 127 -10.07 2.69 15.73
N ALA A 128 -11.26 2.65 16.33
CA ALA A 128 -11.44 2.37 17.75
C ALA A 128 -11.75 0.90 18.04
N VAL A 129 -12.11 0.11 17.04
CA VAL A 129 -12.42 -1.31 17.22
C VAL A 129 -11.15 -2.17 17.11
N LEU A 130 -11.22 -3.39 17.68
CA LEU A 130 -10.11 -4.35 17.63
C LEU A 130 -9.77 -4.78 16.19
N PRO A 131 -8.54 -5.20 15.93
CA PRO A 131 -8.09 -5.64 14.61
C PRO A 131 -9.00 -6.66 13.93
N ASP A 132 -9.43 -7.69 14.66
CA ASP A 132 -10.35 -8.71 14.12
C ASP A 132 -11.70 -8.13 13.67
N GLN A 133 -12.18 -7.08 14.36
CA GLN A 133 -13.41 -6.39 13.97
C GLN A 133 -13.20 -5.51 12.72
N GLN A 134 -12.01 -4.94 12.58
CA GLN A 134 -11.61 -4.22 11.37
C GLN A 134 -11.59 -5.17 10.19
N ASP A 135 -11.00 -6.34 10.33
CA ASP A 135 -10.94 -7.38 9.30
C ASP A 135 -12.33 -7.82 8.85
N LEU A 136 -13.23 -8.11 9.78
CA LEU A 136 -14.62 -8.45 9.47
C LEU A 136 -15.36 -7.34 8.72
N ARG A 137 -15.07 -6.06 8.99
CA ARG A 137 -15.66 -4.94 8.25
C ARG A 137 -15.11 -4.86 6.84
N LEU A 138 -13.81 -5.08 6.66
CA LEU A 138 -13.19 -5.13 5.34
C LEU A 138 -13.68 -6.31 4.50
N GLU A 139 -13.84 -7.49 5.10
CA GLU A 139 -14.41 -8.68 4.44
C GLU A 139 -15.84 -8.44 3.93
N ARG A 140 -16.68 -7.74 4.70
CA ARG A 140 -18.06 -7.41 4.28
C ARG A 140 -18.13 -6.56 3.02
N ILE A 141 -17.10 -5.80 2.74
CA ILE A 141 -17.04 -4.88 1.59
C ILE A 141 -16.05 -5.33 0.52
N GLN A 142 -15.52 -6.55 0.60
CA GLN A 142 -14.43 -7.04 -0.25
C GLN A 142 -14.71 -6.95 -1.76
N ASP A 143 -15.98 -7.03 -2.15
CA ASP A 143 -16.42 -6.96 -3.54
C ASP A 143 -16.76 -5.52 -3.99
N SER A 144 -16.64 -4.54 -3.08
CA SER A 144 -16.90 -3.14 -3.40
C SER A 144 -15.77 -2.53 -4.22
N HIS A 145 -16.08 -1.59 -5.10
CA HIS A 145 -15.05 -0.83 -5.84
C HIS A 145 -14.08 -0.10 -4.91
N PHE A 146 -14.55 0.34 -3.74
CA PHE A 146 -13.70 0.95 -2.75
C PHE A 146 -12.64 -0.03 -2.23
N PHE A 147 -13.03 -1.23 -1.81
CA PHE A 147 -12.06 -2.21 -1.30
C PHE A 147 -11.06 -2.64 -2.36
N LEU A 148 -11.53 -2.89 -3.58
CA LEU A 148 -10.65 -3.25 -4.71
C LEU A 148 -9.62 -2.15 -4.98
N LEU A 149 -10.06 -0.89 -4.98
CA LEU A 149 -9.19 0.26 -5.18
C LEU A 149 -8.25 0.49 -4.01
N LEU A 150 -8.74 0.38 -2.77
CA LEU A 150 -7.93 0.49 -1.56
C LEU A 150 -6.82 -0.56 -1.53
N ARG A 151 -7.15 -1.81 -1.86
CA ARG A 151 -6.18 -2.91 -1.93
C ARG A 151 -5.12 -2.64 -3.01
N ALA A 152 -5.54 -2.22 -4.20
CA ALA A 152 -4.61 -1.89 -5.29
C ALA A 152 -3.66 -0.77 -4.87
N HIS A 153 -4.19 0.33 -4.37
CA HIS A 153 -3.38 1.46 -3.90
C HIS A 153 -2.47 1.12 -2.70
N THR A 154 -2.90 0.19 -1.84
CA THR A 154 -2.03 -0.28 -0.75
C THR A 154 -0.81 -1.00 -1.30
N ILE A 155 -0.99 -1.89 -2.26
CA ILE A 155 0.13 -2.59 -2.92
C ILE A 155 1.01 -1.61 -3.70
N GLU A 156 0.42 -0.72 -4.47
CA GLU A 156 1.15 0.31 -5.20
C GLU A 156 1.98 1.18 -4.26
N GLY A 157 1.38 1.67 -3.16
CA GLY A 157 2.07 2.50 -2.17
C GLY A 157 3.19 1.77 -1.43
N MET A 158 3.08 0.43 -1.25
CA MET A 158 4.14 -0.40 -0.67
C MET A 158 5.35 -0.54 -1.58
N PHE A 159 5.15 -0.55 -2.91
CA PHE A 159 6.21 -0.90 -3.85
C PHE A 159 6.52 0.19 -4.89
N CYS A 160 5.90 1.35 -4.82
CA CYS A 160 6.23 2.48 -5.69
C CYS A 160 7.63 3.03 -5.41
N ASP A 161 8.14 3.86 -6.31
CA ASP A 161 9.30 4.70 -5.99
C ASP A 161 8.93 5.70 -4.87
N PRO A 162 9.78 5.89 -3.85
CA PRO A 162 9.56 6.87 -2.77
C PRO A 162 9.22 8.29 -3.26
N LEU A 163 9.59 8.65 -4.48
CA LEU A 163 9.22 9.90 -5.14
C LEU A 163 7.70 10.13 -5.14
N HIS A 164 6.91 9.06 -5.20
CA HIS A 164 5.45 9.11 -5.20
C HIS A 164 4.82 9.23 -3.79
N GLY A 165 5.63 9.12 -2.74
CA GLY A 165 5.22 9.35 -1.36
C GLY A 165 4.96 8.09 -0.53
N GLY A 166 4.90 6.92 -1.15
CA GLY A 166 4.89 5.62 -0.48
C GLY A 166 6.28 5.00 -0.36
N ASN A 167 6.32 3.73 0.07
CA ASN A 167 7.56 2.94 0.17
C ASN A 167 8.71 3.69 0.86
N LEU A 168 8.39 4.40 1.94
CA LEU A 168 9.35 5.22 2.67
C LEU A 168 10.57 4.38 3.08
N GLY A 169 11.75 4.95 2.89
CA GLY A 169 13.00 4.22 3.14
C GLY A 169 13.20 2.99 2.26
N MET A 170 12.40 2.83 1.20
CA MET A 170 12.40 1.69 0.26
C MET A 170 12.16 0.36 0.98
N VAL A 171 11.31 0.36 2.00
CA VAL A 171 11.07 -0.84 2.84
C VAL A 171 10.46 -1.97 2.04
N GLY A 172 9.50 -1.69 1.15
CA GLY A 172 8.90 -2.69 0.26
C GLY A 172 9.93 -3.26 -0.72
N TRP A 173 10.79 -2.42 -1.30
CA TRP A 173 11.85 -2.88 -2.20
C TRP A 173 12.90 -3.74 -1.50
N LYS A 174 13.29 -3.37 -0.28
CA LYS A 174 14.20 -4.18 0.54
C LYS A 174 13.60 -5.55 0.84
N MET A 175 12.32 -5.61 1.14
CA MET A 175 11.59 -6.84 1.43
C MET A 175 11.59 -7.83 0.26
N ILE A 176 11.46 -7.33 -0.97
CA ILE A 176 11.42 -8.16 -2.18
C ILE A 176 12.77 -8.27 -2.91
N GLY A 177 13.82 -7.62 -2.41
CA GLY A 177 15.13 -7.60 -3.05
C GLY A 177 15.17 -6.78 -4.36
N PHE A 178 14.26 -5.81 -4.53
CA PHE A 178 14.25 -4.98 -5.73
C PHE A 178 15.29 -3.86 -5.62
N PRO A 179 16.23 -3.74 -6.59
CA PRO A 179 17.34 -2.79 -6.51
C PRO A 179 16.97 -1.36 -6.88
N GLY A 180 15.72 -1.10 -7.27
CA GLY A 180 15.27 0.19 -7.80
C GLY A 180 15.31 0.26 -9.32
N PRO A 181 14.85 1.38 -9.93
CA PRO A 181 14.80 1.57 -11.37
C PRO A 181 16.21 1.58 -11.97
N ARG A 182 16.35 1.02 -13.17
CA ARG A 182 17.62 0.95 -13.89
C ARG A 182 17.40 1.15 -15.38
N MET A 183 18.28 1.90 -16.00
CA MET A 183 18.25 2.13 -17.45
C MET A 183 18.82 0.95 -18.24
N SER A 184 19.78 0.23 -17.65
CA SER A 184 20.45 -0.90 -18.29
C SER A 184 21.03 -1.84 -17.23
N TYR A 185 21.08 -3.11 -17.54
CA TYR A 185 21.75 -4.16 -16.73
C TYR A 185 23.01 -4.70 -17.40
N ARG A 186 23.43 -4.12 -18.54
CA ARG A 186 24.52 -4.68 -19.35
C ARG A 186 25.79 -4.92 -18.53
N TYR A 187 26.23 -3.91 -17.79
CA TYR A 187 27.43 -4.00 -16.96
C TYR A 187 27.30 -5.07 -15.85
N GLU A 188 26.14 -5.14 -15.22
CA GLU A 188 25.89 -6.09 -14.16
C GLU A 188 25.82 -7.53 -14.67
N ILE A 189 25.25 -7.77 -15.85
CA ILE A 189 25.18 -9.08 -16.49
C ILE A 189 26.59 -9.63 -16.69
N ASP A 190 27.49 -8.85 -17.28
CA ASP A 190 28.86 -9.29 -17.55
C ASP A 190 29.65 -9.50 -16.26
N LYS A 191 29.59 -8.55 -15.33
CA LYS A 191 30.38 -8.56 -14.09
C LYS A 191 29.94 -9.61 -13.10
N TYR A 192 28.61 -9.86 -13.01
CA TYR A 192 28.03 -10.74 -12.00
C TYR A 192 27.48 -12.04 -12.57
N TYR A 193 27.82 -12.40 -13.81
CA TYR A 193 27.43 -13.66 -14.41
C TYR A 193 27.76 -14.85 -13.49
N GLY A 194 26.75 -15.65 -13.14
CA GLY A 194 26.87 -16.78 -12.21
C GLY A 194 27.17 -16.42 -10.74
N LYS A 195 27.09 -15.14 -10.35
CA LYS A 195 27.31 -14.66 -8.97
C LYS A 195 26.03 -14.05 -8.41
N ALA A 196 25.86 -14.13 -7.10
CA ALA A 196 24.79 -13.43 -6.41
C ALA A 196 24.97 -11.90 -6.58
N PHE A 197 23.89 -11.24 -6.97
CA PHE A 197 23.83 -9.79 -7.11
C PHE A 197 22.68 -9.24 -6.28
N SER A 198 22.99 -8.59 -5.18
CA SER A 198 21.98 -8.01 -4.26
C SER A 198 22.41 -6.59 -3.85
N PRO A 199 22.32 -5.61 -4.74
CA PRO A 199 22.67 -4.23 -4.42
C PRO A 199 21.63 -3.60 -3.49
N ALA A 200 22.08 -2.62 -2.69
CA ALA A 200 21.15 -1.78 -1.95
C ALA A 200 20.21 -1.02 -2.92
N PRO A 201 18.92 -0.92 -2.61
CA PRO A 201 17.97 -0.23 -3.48
C PRO A 201 18.29 1.27 -3.55
N LYS A 202 18.05 1.85 -4.73
CA LYS A 202 18.17 3.29 -4.98
C LYS A 202 16.89 3.79 -5.64
N SER A 203 16.31 4.88 -5.11
CA SER A 203 15.17 5.54 -5.73
C SER A 203 15.58 6.30 -6.99
N LEU A 204 14.61 6.60 -7.84
CA LEU A 204 14.83 7.42 -9.03
C LEU A 204 15.41 8.79 -8.66
N GLU A 205 14.93 9.40 -7.59
CA GLU A 205 15.46 10.67 -7.09
C GLU A 205 16.95 10.57 -6.75
N GLN A 206 17.38 9.52 -6.07
CA GLN A 206 18.79 9.29 -5.73
C GLN A 206 19.64 9.06 -6.98
N ILE A 207 19.11 8.35 -7.97
CA ILE A 207 19.81 8.10 -9.23
C ILE A 207 19.99 9.42 -10.01
N LEU A 208 18.95 10.26 -10.07
CA LEU A 208 18.99 11.52 -10.80
C LEU A 208 19.88 12.57 -10.11
N ARG A 209 19.95 12.57 -8.77
CA ARG A 209 20.85 13.47 -8.03
C ARG A 209 22.33 13.06 -8.15
N HIS A 210 22.58 11.76 -8.31
CA HIS A 210 23.92 11.20 -8.46
C HIS A 210 23.95 10.28 -9.69
N PRO A 211 23.89 10.85 -10.91
CA PRO A 211 23.96 10.04 -12.12
C PRO A 211 25.25 9.21 -12.07
N VAL A 212 25.11 7.90 -12.24
CA VAL A 212 26.26 7.02 -12.44
C VAL A 212 26.99 7.61 -13.63
N LYS A 213 28.25 8.03 -13.45
CA LYS A 213 29.08 8.45 -14.56
C LYS A 213 29.03 7.35 -15.62
N ALA A 214 28.65 7.70 -16.84
CA ALA A 214 28.80 6.78 -17.95
C ALA A 214 30.26 6.28 -17.88
N VAL A 215 30.45 4.98 -17.87
CA VAL A 215 31.79 4.40 -18.03
C VAL A 215 32.20 4.88 -19.41
N GLU A 216 33.08 5.87 -19.46
CA GLU A 216 33.77 6.21 -20.68
C GLU A 216 34.43 4.92 -21.13
N ASP A 217 34.15 4.51 -22.36
CA ASP A 217 34.78 3.37 -23.02
C ASP A 217 36.30 3.63 -23.03
N GLU A 218 36.97 3.25 -21.94
CA GLU A 218 38.43 3.10 -21.95
C GLU A 218 38.75 1.73 -22.56
N ASP A 219 38.51 1.59 -23.87
CA ASP A 219 39.11 0.57 -24.72
C ASP A 219 38.71 0.90 -26.17
N ALA A 220 39.38 1.89 -26.76
CA ALA A 220 39.49 2.09 -28.19
C ALA A 220 40.94 1.84 -28.63
#